data_64db33b6504fa8f038efe0a5840d90ce
#
_entry.id   64db33b6504fa8f038efe0a5840d90ce
#
_cell.length_a   1.000
_cell.length_b   1.000
_cell.length_c   1.000
_cell.angle_alpha   90.00
_cell.angle_beta   90.00
_cell.angle_gamma   90.00
#
_symmetry.space_group_name_H-M   'P 1'
#
loop_
_entity.id
_entity.type
_entity.pdbx_description
1 polymer ?
#
loop_
_entity_poly.entity_id
_entity_poly.type
_entity_poly.pdbx_seq_one_letter_code
_entity_poly.pdbx_strand_id
1 'polypeptide(L)'
;MSTTFPRSAKKTLGYSLEQVEDFLASARQAYDANDDSVPLTAASIRHTAFSMQKGGYSPQHVDAALERLEDAFAARERERALGAMGEQAWLLEARSATDVLVARLSRAPGHRFARTSFLSVGYKKSDVDRFSNKIVKYLRDGRSMSVDEVRTAVFRAERGGYREAQVDVVLDGVIDVMLAVR
;
A
#
# COMPACT_ATOMS: atom_id res chain seq x y z
N MET A 1 -0.55 33.23 -0.83
CA MET A 1 -0.96 31.88 -1.21
C MET A 1 -0.46 30.93 -0.13
N SER A 2 -1.36 30.33 0.63
CA SER A 2 -1.00 29.32 1.64
C SER A 2 -0.53 28.09 0.88
N THR A 3 0.73 27.71 1.04
CA THR A 3 1.25 26.46 0.44
C THR A 3 0.84 25.30 1.31
N THR A 4 0.21 24.27 0.75
CA THR A 4 -0.30 23.10 1.46
C THR A 4 0.85 22.30 2.12
N PHE A 5 2.00 22.19 1.41
CA PHE A 5 3.19 21.50 1.90
C PHE A 5 4.46 22.33 1.70
N PRO A 6 5.55 22.02 2.45
CA PRO A 6 6.87 22.57 2.17
C PRO A 6 7.31 22.24 0.73
N ARG A 7 7.97 23.18 0.08
CA ARG A 7 8.54 22.95 -1.24
C ARG A 7 9.93 22.35 -1.17
N SER A 8 10.26 21.54 -2.14
CA SER A 8 11.64 21.12 -2.39
C SER A 8 12.52 22.33 -2.71
N ALA A 9 13.83 22.25 -2.43
CA ALA A 9 14.76 23.32 -2.76
C ALA A 9 14.71 23.66 -4.27
N LYS A 10 14.97 24.94 -4.64
CA LYS A 10 14.78 25.46 -6.02
C LYS A 10 15.42 24.63 -7.13
N LYS A 11 16.49 23.86 -6.84
CA LYS A 11 17.17 22.99 -7.81
C LYS A 11 16.81 21.52 -7.68
N THR A 12 16.02 21.15 -6.68
CA THR A 12 15.61 19.77 -6.41
C THR A 12 14.23 19.50 -6.99
N LEU A 13 14.02 18.29 -7.49
CA LEU A 13 12.71 17.86 -7.95
C LEU A 13 11.80 17.59 -6.74
N GLY A 14 10.53 17.93 -6.89
CA GLY A 14 9.44 17.62 -5.99
C GLY A 14 8.19 17.32 -6.80
N TYR A 15 7.12 16.91 -6.15
CA TYR A 15 5.86 16.62 -6.82
C TYR A 15 5.19 17.86 -7.40
N SER A 16 4.50 17.68 -8.53
CA SER A 16 3.74 18.74 -9.19
C SER A 16 2.75 19.39 -8.21
N LEU A 17 2.83 20.71 -8.09
CA LEU A 17 1.95 21.46 -7.19
C LEU A 17 0.49 21.30 -7.57
N GLU A 18 0.18 21.47 -8.86
CA GLU A 18 -1.17 21.38 -9.41
C GLU A 18 -1.76 19.97 -9.19
N GLN A 19 -1.01 18.91 -9.57
CA GLN A 19 -1.51 17.53 -9.42
C GLN A 19 -1.78 17.15 -7.97
N VAL A 20 -0.92 17.58 -7.04
CA VAL A 20 -1.10 17.31 -5.61
C VAL A 20 -2.31 18.07 -5.07
N GLU A 21 -2.47 19.37 -5.44
CA GLU A 21 -3.59 20.19 -4.98
C GLU A 21 -4.93 19.66 -5.52
N ASP A 22 -4.99 19.33 -6.80
CA ASP A 22 -6.18 18.75 -7.45
C ASP A 22 -6.58 17.41 -6.84
N PHE A 23 -5.57 16.55 -6.60
CA PHE A 23 -5.81 15.27 -5.96
C PHE A 23 -6.37 15.44 -4.53
N LEU A 24 -5.78 16.32 -3.73
CA LEU A 24 -6.25 16.57 -2.36
C LEU A 24 -7.64 17.21 -2.32
N ALA A 25 -7.96 18.07 -3.29
CA ALA A 25 -9.30 18.64 -3.43
C ALA A 25 -10.34 17.55 -3.75
N SER A 26 -10.00 16.67 -4.71
CA SER A 26 -10.84 15.51 -5.07
C SER A 26 -11.01 14.53 -3.91
N ALA A 27 -9.93 14.26 -3.18
CA ALA A 27 -9.96 13.38 -2.03
C ALA A 27 -10.82 13.95 -0.88
N ARG A 28 -10.74 15.26 -0.63
CA ARG A 28 -11.62 15.93 0.33
C ARG A 28 -13.08 15.82 -0.10
N GLN A 29 -13.38 16.11 -1.36
CA GLN A 29 -14.73 15.99 -1.88
C GLN A 29 -15.27 14.57 -1.74
N ALA A 30 -14.47 13.54 -2.10
CA ALA A 30 -14.83 12.14 -1.95
C ALA A 30 -15.05 11.75 -0.48
N TYR A 31 -14.25 12.31 0.42
CA TYR A 31 -14.40 12.06 1.85
C TYR A 31 -15.64 12.72 2.43
N ASP A 32 -15.98 13.97 2.03
CA ASP A 32 -17.11 14.75 2.56
C ASP A 32 -18.45 14.29 1.96
N ALA A 33 -18.46 13.87 0.69
CA ALA A 33 -19.68 13.47 -0.02
C ALA A 33 -20.41 12.28 0.62
N ASN A 34 -19.71 11.44 1.35
CA ASN A 34 -20.24 10.24 2.02
C ASN A 34 -21.05 9.29 1.10
N ASP A 35 -20.86 9.42 -0.19
CA ASP A 35 -21.47 8.57 -1.21
C ASP A 35 -20.40 7.99 -2.15
N ASP A 36 -20.80 7.04 -3.00
CA ASP A 36 -19.92 6.39 -3.97
C ASP A 36 -19.81 7.16 -5.30
N SER A 37 -20.24 8.43 -5.33
CA SER A 37 -20.20 9.26 -6.55
C SER A 37 -18.79 9.55 -7.03
N VAL A 38 -17.82 9.57 -6.12
CA VAL A 38 -16.38 9.66 -6.45
C VAL A 38 -15.69 8.40 -5.91
N PRO A 39 -15.34 7.43 -6.76
CA PRO A 39 -14.74 6.15 -6.34
C PRO A 39 -13.28 6.34 -5.96
N LEU A 40 -12.99 6.98 -4.84
CA LEU A 40 -11.65 7.04 -4.26
C LEU A 40 -11.58 6.03 -3.11
N THR A 41 -10.64 5.10 -3.22
CA THR A 41 -10.41 4.03 -2.24
C THR A 41 -9.05 4.16 -1.59
N ALA A 42 -8.85 3.53 -0.42
CA ALA A 42 -7.55 3.44 0.23
C ALA A 42 -6.49 2.88 -0.73
N ALA A 43 -6.81 1.81 -1.47
CA ALA A 43 -5.92 1.23 -2.48
C ALA A 43 -5.58 2.22 -3.60
N SER A 44 -6.54 3.01 -4.11
CA SER A 44 -6.28 4.00 -5.16
C SER A 44 -5.39 5.15 -4.68
N ILE A 45 -5.53 5.54 -3.41
CA ILE A 45 -4.66 6.56 -2.77
C ILE A 45 -3.22 6.03 -2.69
N ARG A 46 -3.02 4.78 -2.27
CA ARG A 46 -1.70 4.13 -2.20
C ARG A 46 -0.97 4.12 -3.53
N HIS A 47 -1.69 3.92 -4.63
CA HIS A 47 -1.12 3.85 -5.97
C HIS A 47 -1.07 5.20 -6.70
N THR A 48 -1.42 6.29 -6.02
CA THR A 48 -1.36 7.62 -6.63
C THR A 48 0.10 8.04 -6.85
N ALA A 49 0.37 8.52 -8.05
CA ALA A 49 1.68 9.03 -8.45
C ALA A 49 1.56 10.43 -9.06
N PHE A 50 2.54 11.27 -8.78
CA PHE A 50 2.61 12.63 -9.29
C PHE A 50 3.85 12.84 -10.14
N SER A 51 3.74 13.67 -11.16
CA SER A 51 4.87 14.11 -11.97
C SER A 51 5.85 14.93 -11.12
N MET A 52 7.13 14.84 -11.45
CA MET A 52 8.18 15.58 -10.75
C MET A 52 8.47 16.92 -11.44
N GLN A 53 8.58 17.99 -10.66
CA GLN A 53 8.94 19.33 -11.15
C GLN A 53 9.94 20.02 -10.22
N LYS A 54 10.74 20.96 -10.76
CA LYS A 54 11.66 21.78 -9.96
C LYS A 54 10.87 22.70 -9.03
N GLY A 55 11.24 22.73 -7.74
CA GLY A 55 10.57 23.54 -6.73
C GLY A 55 9.13 23.08 -6.44
N GLY A 56 8.78 21.83 -6.79
CA GLY A 56 7.53 21.18 -6.42
C GLY A 56 7.43 20.92 -4.93
N TYR A 57 6.35 20.29 -4.48
CA TYR A 57 6.19 19.88 -3.08
C TYR A 57 7.20 18.80 -2.67
N SER A 58 7.66 18.86 -1.42
CA SER A 58 8.55 17.85 -0.86
C SER A 58 7.87 16.47 -0.88
N PRO A 59 8.43 15.45 -1.58
CA PRO A 59 7.84 14.11 -1.62
C PRO A 59 7.59 13.55 -0.23
N GLN A 60 8.57 13.66 0.67
CA GLN A 60 8.43 13.16 2.03
C GLN A 60 7.18 13.67 2.76
N HIS A 61 6.81 14.95 2.58
CA HIS A 61 5.65 15.52 3.25
C HIS A 61 4.33 15.13 2.56
N VAL A 62 4.36 15.03 1.23
CA VAL A 62 3.19 14.58 0.46
C VAL A 62 2.92 13.11 0.73
N ASP A 63 3.94 12.25 0.68
CA ASP A 63 3.81 10.82 0.92
C ASP A 63 3.26 10.55 2.34
N ALA A 64 3.80 11.23 3.36
CA ALA A 64 3.28 11.13 4.73
C ALA A 64 1.82 11.62 4.88
N ALA A 65 1.36 12.52 4.01
CA ALA A 65 -0.04 12.94 3.99
C ALA A 65 -0.92 11.92 3.26
N LEU A 66 -0.42 11.32 2.18
CA LEU A 66 -1.12 10.25 1.47
C LEU A 66 -1.31 9.01 2.34
N GLU A 67 -0.30 8.62 3.14
CA GLU A 67 -0.40 7.52 4.10
C GLU A 67 -1.52 7.75 5.12
N ARG A 68 -1.62 8.97 5.67
CA ARG A 68 -2.71 9.32 6.61
C ARG A 68 -4.08 9.34 5.93
N LEU A 69 -4.12 9.79 4.67
CA LEU A 69 -5.34 9.82 3.88
C LEU A 69 -5.79 8.39 3.57
N GLU A 70 -4.87 7.50 3.18
CA GLU A 70 -5.12 6.08 2.98
C GLU A 70 -5.71 5.44 4.26
N ASP A 71 -5.08 5.67 5.43
CA ASP A 71 -5.56 5.16 6.71
C ASP A 71 -6.99 5.63 7.02
N ALA A 72 -7.31 6.91 6.73
CA ALA A 72 -8.65 7.46 6.94
C ALA A 72 -9.70 6.83 6.02
N PHE A 73 -9.36 6.63 4.75
CA PHE A 73 -10.25 5.97 3.79
C PHE A 73 -10.45 4.49 4.13
N ALA A 74 -9.39 3.77 4.50
CA ALA A 74 -9.49 2.38 4.93
C ALA A 74 -10.40 2.21 6.17
N ALA A 75 -10.27 3.11 7.15
CA ALA A 75 -11.15 3.10 8.33
C ALA A 75 -12.62 3.30 7.93
N ARG A 76 -12.89 4.20 6.99
CA ARG A 76 -14.24 4.46 6.48
C ARG A 76 -14.79 3.30 5.64
N GLU A 77 -13.97 2.69 4.79
CA GLU A 77 -14.34 1.49 4.02
C GLU A 77 -14.72 0.35 4.97
N ARG A 78 -13.96 0.17 6.04
CA ARG A 78 -14.27 -0.81 7.09
C ARG A 78 -15.61 -0.52 7.78
N GLU A 79 -15.86 0.73 8.18
CA GLU A 79 -17.14 1.13 8.80
C GLU A 79 -18.33 0.82 7.88
N ARG A 80 -18.21 1.14 6.59
CA ARG A 80 -19.23 0.85 5.59
C ARG A 80 -19.46 -0.65 5.42
N ALA A 81 -18.37 -1.43 5.32
CA ALA A 81 -18.45 -2.88 5.19
C ALA A 81 -19.13 -3.51 6.43
N LEU A 82 -18.75 -3.08 7.64
CA LEU A 82 -19.38 -3.52 8.88
C LEU A 82 -20.88 -3.17 8.92
N GLY A 83 -21.25 -1.97 8.48
CA GLY A 83 -22.66 -1.54 8.41
C GLY A 83 -23.47 -2.32 7.37
N ALA A 84 -22.86 -2.68 6.24
CA ALA A 84 -23.54 -3.37 5.13
C ALA A 84 -23.71 -4.87 5.36
N MET A 85 -22.66 -5.57 5.84
CA MET A 85 -22.68 -7.04 5.95
C MET A 85 -22.73 -7.58 7.39
N GLY A 86 -22.51 -6.72 8.37
CA GLY A 86 -22.42 -7.09 9.78
C GLY A 86 -21.04 -7.64 10.18
N GLU A 87 -20.75 -7.57 11.48
CA GLU A 87 -19.44 -7.91 12.04
C GLU A 87 -19.00 -9.35 11.75
N GLN A 88 -19.91 -10.31 11.87
CA GLN A 88 -19.58 -11.73 11.68
C GLN A 88 -19.18 -12.03 10.23
N ALA A 89 -19.92 -11.51 9.25
CA ALA A 89 -19.60 -11.72 7.84
C ALA A 89 -18.28 -11.04 7.47
N TRP A 90 -18.07 -9.83 7.97
CA TRP A 90 -16.83 -9.08 7.77
C TRP A 90 -15.62 -9.80 8.36
N LEU A 91 -15.73 -10.35 9.59
CA LEU A 91 -14.64 -11.13 10.19
C LEU A 91 -14.33 -12.41 9.40
N LEU A 92 -15.34 -13.08 8.86
CA LEU A 92 -15.15 -14.25 8.00
C LEU A 92 -14.42 -13.89 6.70
N GLU A 93 -14.78 -12.78 6.09
CA GLU A 93 -14.12 -12.29 4.87
C GLU A 93 -12.67 -11.91 5.13
N ALA A 94 -12.40 -11.11 6.18
CA ALA A 94 -11.05 -10.73 6.59
C ALA A 94 -10.18 -11.96 6.91
N ARG A 95 -10.76 -12.97 7.57
CA ARG A 95 -10.07 -14.23 7.85
C ARG A 95 -9.78 -15.00 6.57
N SER A 96 -10.73 -15.11 5.66
CA SER A 96 -10.54 -15.79 4.37
C SER A 96 -9.42 -15.12 3.55
N ALA A 97 -9.41 -13.79 3.47
CA ALA A 97 -8.34 -13.04 2.82
C ALA A 97 -6.98 -13.30 3.48
N THR A 98 -6.92 -13.31 4.82
CA THR A 98 -5.73 -13.64 5.59
C THR A 98 -5.22 -15.07 5.27
N ASP A 99 -6.11 -16.06 5.24
CA ASP A 99 -5.74 -17.46 4.96
C ASP A 99 -5.15 -17.61 3.55
N VAL A 100 -5.70 -16.92 2.54
CA VAL A 100 -5.15 -16.91 1.17
C VAL A 100 -3.73 -16.33 1.15
N LEU A 101 -3.50 -15.21 1.82
CA LEU A 101 -2.18 -14.58 1.91
C LEU A 101 -1.18 -15.49 2.63
N VAL A 102 -1.58 -16.06 3.77
CA VAL A 102 -0.74 -16.98 4.54
C VAL A 102 -0.41 -18.23 3.72
N ALA A 103 -1.37 -18.82 3.01
CA ALA A 103 -1.13 -19.97 2.14
C ALA A 103 -0.11 -19.64 1.04
N ARG A 104 -0.22 -18.44 0.44
CA ARG A 104 0.73 -17.97 -0.58
C ARG A 104 2.12 -17.76 -0.01
N LEU A 105 2.23 -17.01 1.08
CA LEU A 105 3.50 -16.63 1.70
C LEU A 105 4.21 -17.79 2.42
N SER A 106 3.49 -18.86 2.76
CA SER A 106 4.04 -20.08 3.40
C SER A 106 4.59 -21.10 2.40
N ARG A 107 4.52 -20.87 1.10
CA ARG A 107 5.13 -21.77 0.10
C ARG A 107 6.62 -21.90 0.34
N ALA A 108 7.22 -22.98 -0.18
CA ALA A 108 8.65 -23.23 -0.05
C ALA A 108 9.50 -22.05 -0.53
N PRO A 109 10.57 -21.66 0.19
CA PRO A 109 11.48 -20.62 -0.23
C PRO A 109 11.95 -20.83 -1.68
N GLY A 110 12.06 -19.75 -2.43
CA GLY A 110 12.38 -19.80 -3.85
C GLY A 110 11.22 -20.18 -4.78
N HIS A 111 10.03 -20.53 -4.26
CA HIS A 111 8.85 -20.97 -5.04
C HIS A 111 7.57 -20.21 -4.67
N ARG A 112 7.68 -19.14 -3.91
CA ARG A 112 6.52 -18.33 -3.46
C ARG A 112 5.88 -17.55 -4.59
N PHE A 113 6.70 -17.06 -5.51
CA PHE A 113 6.29 -16.26 -6.65
C PHE A 113 6.92 -16.79 -7.94
N ALA A 114 6.33 -16.43 -9.10
CA ALA A 114 6.95 -16.70 -10.37
C ALA A 114 8.26 -15.93 -10.51
N ARG A 115 9.23 -16.53 -11.19
CA ARG A 115 10.53 -15.92 -11.45
C ARG A 115 10.52 -15.16 -12.76
N THR A 116 11.38 -14.16 -12.85
CA THR A 116 11.74 -13.57 -14.14
C THR A 116 12.61 -14.54 -14.95
N SER A 117 12.81 -14.25 -16.23
CA SER A 117 13.82 -14.93 -17.03
C SER A 117 15.23 -14.76 -16.40
N PHE A 118 16.14 -15.68 -16.65
CA PHE A 118 17.51 -15.56 -16.15
C PHE A 118 18.27 -14.33 -16.70
N LEU A 119 17.79 -13.74 -17.81
CA LEU A 119 18.29 -12.48 -18.37
C LEU A 119 17.60 -11.25 -17.80
N SER A 120 16.46 -11.41 -17.16
CA SER A 120 15.68 -10.31 -16.62
C SER A 120 15.89 -10.17 -15.11
N VAL A 121 15.76 -8.96 -14.62
CA VAL A 121 15.89 -8.63 -13.20
C VAL A 121 14.50 -8.66 -12.54
N GLY A 122 14.46 -9.07 -11.29
CA GLY A 122 13.33 -9.02 -10.40
C GLY A 122 13.79 -8.91 -8.96
N TYR A 123 12.90 -9.00 -8.00
CA TYR A 123 13.27 -8.95 -6.58
C TYR A 123 14.06 -10.18 -6.14
N LYS A 124 15.08 -9.94 -5.31
CA LYS A 124 15.92 -11.01 -4.76
C LYS A 124 15.11 -11.97 -3.91
N LYS A 125 15.09 -13.25 -4.32
CA LYS A 125 14.27 -14.30 -3.71
C LYS A 125 14.47 -14.42 -2.20
N SER A 126 15.73 -14.42 -1.75
CA SER A 126 16.01 -14.57 -0.32
C SER A 126 15.53 -13.38 0.54
N ASP A 127 15.47 -12.18 -0.03
CA ASP A 127 14.99 -10.99 0.67
C ASP A 127 13.46 -11.05 0.81
N VAL A 128 12.76 -11.34 -0.29
CA VAL A 128 11.31 -11.53 -0.31
C VAL A 128 10.89 -12.71 0.58
N ASP A 129 11.60 -13.85 0.53
CA ASP A 129 11.29 -15.02 1.35
C ASP A 129 11.44 -14.73 2.85
N ARG A 130 12.48 -13.96 3.22
CA ARG A 130 12.68 -13.54 4.62
C ARG A 130 11.54 -12.64 5.09
N PHE A 131 11.17 -11.66 4.27
CA PHE A 131 10.08 -10.74 4.57
C PHE A 131 8.73 -11.46 4.62
N SER A 132 8.46 -12.37 3.68
CA SER A 132 7.29 -13.24 3.70
C SER A 132 7.17 -14.04 5.01
N ASN A 133 8.28 -14.59 5.52
CA ASN A 133 8.28 -15.30 6.80
C ASN A 133 7.91 -14.36 7.97
N LYS A 134 8.32 -13.09 7.92
CA LYS A 134 7.97 -12.09 8.94
C LYS A 134 6.47 -11.78 8.90
N ILE A 135 5.91 -11.59 7.70
CA ILE A 135 4.46 -11.39 7.52
C ILE A 135 3.66 -12.59 8.03
N VAL A 136 4.08 -13.83 7.70
CA VAL A 136 3.40 -15.05 8.18
C VAL A 136 3.38 -15.11 9.70
N LYS A 137 4.48 -14.76 10.36
CA LYS A 137 4.56 -14.71 11.84
C LYS A 137 3.64 -13.62 12.42
N TYR A 138 3.49 -12.49 11.74
CA TYR A 138 2.52 -11.47 12.13
C TYR A 138 1.09 -12.01 12.02
N LEU A 139 0.72 -12.55 10.86
CA LEU A 139 -0.64 -12.99 10.57
C LEU A 139 -1.08 -14.23 11.39
N ARG A 140 -0.15 -15.13 11.72
CA ARG A 140 -0.45 -16.39 12.46
C ARG A 140 -0.19 -16.30 13.96
N ASP A 141 0.92 -15.68 14.31
CA ASP A 141 1.45 -15.74 15.68
C ASP A 141 1.22 -14.42 16.42
N GLY A 142 0.59 -13.43 15.79
CA GLY A 142 0.34 -12.12 16.38
C GLY A 142 1.61 -11.32 16.70
N ARG A 143 2.74 -11.60 16.00
CA ARG A 143 3.96 -10.82 16.20
C ARG A 143 3.77 -9.41 15.70
N SER A 144 4.36 -8.44 16.40
CA SER A 144 4.25 -7.03 16.02
C SER A 144 4.85 -6.76 14.63
N MET A 145 4.11 -6.04 13.80
CA MET A 145 4.52 -5.49 12.51
C MET A 145 3.69 -4.24 12.25
N SER A 146 4.28 -3.18 11.73
CA SER A 146 3.53 -1.99 11.33
C SER A 146 3.14 -2.05 9.85
N VAL A 147 2.09 -1.33 9.48
CA VAL A 147 1.70 -1.16 8.06
C VAL A 147 2.83 -0.50 7.29
N ASP A 148 3.48 0.52 7.87
CA ASP A 148 4.58 1.26 7.22
C ASP A 148 5.78 0.36 6.92
N GLU A 149 6.01 -0.66 7.74
CA GLU A 149 7.06 -1.65 7.48
C GLU A 149 6.78 -2.47 6.23
N VAL A 150 5.51 -2.69 5.89
CA VAL A 150 5.11 -3.36 4.64
C VAL A 150 5.14 -2.37 3.48
N ARG A 151 4.63 -1.15 3.66
CA ARG A 151 4.63 -0.09 2.64
C ARG A 151 6.04 0.28 2.16
N THR A 152 6.99 0.34 3.07
CA THR A 152 8.37 0.77 2.80
C THR A 152 9.34 -0.38 2.54
N ALA A 153 8.84 -1.60 2.36
CA ALA A 153 9.68 -2.76 2.12
C ALA A 153 10.44 -2.63 0.79
N VAL A 154 11.76 -2.72 0.85
CA VAL A 154 12.64 -2.64 -0.32
C VAL A 154 13.41 -3.95 -0.47
N PHE A 155 13.44 -4.48 -1.68
CA PHE A 155 14.15 -5.71 -2.02
C PHE A 155 15.26 -5.41 -3.02
N ARG A 156 16.40 -6.06 -2.82
CA ARG A 156 17.51 -5.97 -3.78
C ARG A 156 17.13 -6.63 -5.11
N ALA A 157 17.70 -6.15 -6.17
CA ALA A 157 17.54 -6.71 -7.50
C ALA A 157 18.35 -8.01 -7.68
N GLU A 158 17.79 -9.00 -8.40
CA GLU A 158 18.44 -10.28 -8.71
C GLU A 158 18.02 -10.75 -10.12
N ARG A 159 18.98 -11.21 -10.94
CA ARG A 159 18.64 -11.88 -12.22
C ARG A 159 17.92 -13.20 -11.94
N GLY A 160 16.82 -13.47 -12.66
CA GLY A 160 15.98 -14.62 -12.38
C GLY A 160 15.32 -14.56 -10.98
N GLY A 161 15.20 -13.34 -10.43
CA GLY A 161 14.48 -13.04 -9.21
C GLY A 161 12.98 -13.25 -9.31
N TYR A 162 12.24 -12.96 -8.26
CA TYR A 162 10.77 -12.97 -8.31
C TYR A 162 10.24 -11.81 -9.16
N ARG A 163 9.12 -12.04 -9.84
CA ARG A 163 8.40 -10.99 -10.57
C ARG A 163 7.87 -9.95 -9.60
N GLU A 164 8.34 -8.70 -9.73
CA GLU A 164 8.00 -7.57 -8.85
C GLU A 164 6.49 -7.40 -8.71
N ALA A 165 5.76 -7.28 -9.82
CA ALA A 165 4.31 -7.11 -9.81
C ALA A 165 3.55 -8.20 -9.03
N GLN A 166 4.06 -9.44 -8.95
CA GLN A 166 3.40 -10.47 -8.15
C GLN A 166 3.68 -10.34 -6.65
N VAL A 167 4.86 -9.85 -6.30
CA VAL A 167 5.22 -9.57 -4.91
C VAL A 167 4.42 -8.38 -4.43
N ASP A 168 4.39 -7.31 -5.20
CA ASP A 168 3.72 -6.06 -4.86
C ASP A 168 2.22 -6.26 -4.62
N VAL A 169 1.52 -6.96 -5.53
CA VAL A 169 0.09 -7.30 -5.35
C VAL A 169 -0.18 -8.06 -4.03
N VAL A 170 0.74 -8.94 -3.63
CA VAL A 170 0.57 -9.68 -2.35
C VAL A 170 0.87 -8.78 -1.16
N LEU A 171 1.84 -7.87 -1.24
CA LEU A 171 2.11 -6.88 -0.20
C LEU A 171 0.95 -5.90 -0.05
N ASP A 172 0.34 -5.47 -1.15
CA ASP A 172 -0.89 -4.66 -1.12
C ASP A 172 -2.01 -5.38 -0.38
N GLY A 173 -2.25 -6.66 -0.70
CA GLY A 173 -3.23 -7.46 0.03
C GLY A 173 -2.92 -7.61 1.52
N VAL A 174 -1.64 -7.67 1.91
CA VAL A 174 -1.24 -7.66 3.32
C VAL A 174 -1.58 -6.32 3.98
N ILE A 175 -1.31 -5.21 3.31
CA ILE A 175 -1.66 -3.87 3.80
C ILE A 175 -3.19 -3.76 3.98
N ASP A 176 -3.97 -4.21 3.00
CA ASP A 176 -5.43 -4.18 3.06
C ASP A 176 -5.96 -4.95 4.28
N VAL A 177 -5.46 -6.17 4.52
CA VAL A 177 -5.83 -6.95 5.71
C VAL A 177 -5.40 -6.25 7.00
N MET A 178 -4.19 -5.67 7.04
CA MET A 178 -3.71 -4.95 8.21
C MET A 178 -4.54 -3.72 8.53
N LEU A 179 -4.98 -2.97 7.52
CA LEU A 179 -5.85 -1.80 7.68
C LEU A 179 -7.28 -2.19 8.03
N ALA A 180 -7.76 -3.32 7.52
CA ALA A 180 -9.08 -3.83 7.84
C ALA A 180 -9.24 -4.24 9.31
N VAL A 181 -8.21 -4.76 9.97
CA VAL A 181 -8.27 -5.26 11.37
C VAL A 181 -7.76 -4.26 12.42
N ARG A 182 -7.41 -3.03 12.02
CA ARG A 182 -6.82 -1.99 12.87
C ARG A 182 -7.84 -1.07 13.61
#